data_01770da94b2216dcf13b754a722f51c3
#
_entry.id   01770da94b2216dcf13b754a722f51c3
#
_cell.length_a   1.000
_cell.length_b   1.000
_cell.length_c   1.000
_cell.angle_alpha   90.00
_cell.angle_beta   90.00
_cell.angle_gamma   90.00
#
_symmetry.space_group_name_H-M   'P 1'
#
loop_
_entity.id
_entity.type
_entity.pdbx_description
1 polymer ?
#
loop_
_entity_poly.entity_id
_entity_poly.type
_entity_poly.pdbx_seq_one_letter_code
_entity_poly.pdbx_strand_id
1 'polypeptide(L)'
;MRAVRRLSIAALVVACLHLVFGAIVRISGSGMGCGDNWPKCYGYWFPPFSRMDLVVEVSHRYLASILVIAVASMVLVAFRHRAEPGVGGRGGALRSSLGALGAVLLAAVLGGVTVKLGNAPWATVAHWLVAMTVLAMIATTTIRSGTLGGTAALVQRGSSRAARAAYVAAALAILAVALGGLTAKFPGAAVGCTTVPLCGPNPSVVPSSIHIQITHRTLAVLLALHLVGVVMMLRKRRSTEAPIVLRAAWIALAMVILQLGVASAMILLHMRPVYRSLHEATGIGIWLSCFALAYLASRVARASETAVAATVAARGGPVPVQRAATTPVTDS
;
A
#
# COMPACT_ATOMS: atom_id res chain seq x y z
N MET A 1 -6.00 14.45 19.66
CA MET A 1 -4.86 13.70 19.09
C MET A 1 -4.72 12.25 19.58
N ARG A 2 -4.65 11.93 20.91
CA ARG A 2 -4.44 10.53 21.39
C ARG A 2 -5.53 9.55 20.93
N ALA A 3 -6.80 9.95 20.97
CA ALA A 3 -7.91 9.11 20.53
C ALA A 3 -7.84 8.80 19.02
N VAL A 4 -7.59 9.82 18.18
CA VAL A 4 -7.43 9.65 16.72
C VAL A 4 -6.28 8.68 16.42
N ARG A 5 -5.15 8.81 17.14
CA ARG A 5 -4.01 7.92 16.98
C ARG A 5 -4.34 6.46 17.33
N ARG A 6 -5.01 6.22 18.48
CA ARG A 6 -5.40 4.85 18.88
C ARG A 6 -6.33 4.20 17.86
N LEU A 7 -7.33 4.93 17.40
CA LEU A 7 -8.28 4.43 16.40
C LEU A 7 -7.63 4.22 15.03
N SER A 8 -6.72 5.10 14.61
CA SER A 8 -6.03 4.90 13.33
C SER A 8 -5.09 3.69 13.35
N ILE A 9 -4.42 3.42 14.48
CA ILE A 9 -3.62 2.20 14.66
C ILE A 9 -4.52 0.96 14.64
N ALA A 10 -5.64 0.98 15.38
CA ALA A 10 -6.59 -0.13 15.38
C ALA A 10 -7.16 -0.38 13.97
N ALA A 11 -7.58 0.66 13.26
CA ALA A 11 -8.05 0.55 11.88
C ALA A 11 -6.97 0.00 10.94
N LEU A 12 -5.70 0.39 11.13
CA LEU A 12 -4.58 -0.13 10.33
C LEU A 12 -4.37 -1.62 10.57
N VAL A 13 -4.41 -2.07 11.83
CA VAL A 13 -4.30 -3.50 12.18
C VAL A 13 -5.46 -4.28 11.57
N VAL A 14 -6.70 -3.82 11.74
CA VAL A 14 -7.89 -4.46 11.15
C VAL A 14 -7.77 -4.53 9.63
N ALA A 15 -7.30 -3.46 8.97
CA ALA A 15 -7.10 -3.44 7.53
C ALA A 15 -6.05 -4.48 7.08
N CYS A 16 -4.91 -4.58 7.77
CA CYS A 16 -3.89 -5.59 7.46
C CYS A 16 -4.44 -7.01 7.63
N LEU A 17 -5.13 -7.28 8.74
CA LEU A 17 -5.75 -8.59 8.99
C LEU A 17 -6.81 -8.93 7.93
N HIS A 18 -7.65 -7.96 7.56
CA HIS A 18 -8.67 -8.13 6.52
C HIS A 18 -8.05 -8.47 5.15
N LEU A 19 -6.96 -7.80 4.76
CA LEU A 19 -6.28 -8.09 3.51
C LEU A 19 -5.64 -9.49 3.50
N VAL A 20 -4.99 -9.87 4.60
CA VAL A 20 -4.43 -11.23 4.75
C VAL A 20 -5.55 -12.28 4.71
N PHE A 21 -6.68 -11.99 5.34
CA PHE A 21 -7.83 -12.91 5.28
C PHE A 21 -8.43 -13.00 3.86
N GLY A 22 -8.45 -11.90 3.10
CA GLY A 22 -8.82 -11.90 1.68
C GLY A 22 -7.92 -12.81 0.83
N ALA A 23 -6.63 -12.88 1.16
CA ALA A 23 -5.72 -13.85 0.56
C ALA A 23 -6.12 -15.29 0.88
N ILE A 24 -6.50 -15.57 2.13
CA ILE A 24 -6.97 -16.90 2.56
C ILE A 24 -8.23 -17.29 1.79
N VAL A 25 -9.22 -16.38 1.64
CA VAL A 25 -10.44 -16.61 0.83
C VAL A 25 -10.08 -17.07 -0.59
N ARG A 26 -9.11 -16.40 -1.22
CA ARG A 26 -8.66 -16.76 -2.56
C ARG A 26 -7.90 -18.10 -2.60
N ILE A 27 -6.99 -18.31 -1.64
CA ILE A 27 -6.11 -19.49 -1.60
C ILE A 27 -6.89 -20.76 -1.29
N SER A 28 -7.91 -20.66 -0.44
CA SER A 28 -8.81 -21.77 -0.10
C SER A 28 -9.85 -22.06 -1.19
N GLY A 29 -9.93 -21.23 -2.25
CA GLY A 29 -10.96 -21.36 -3.27
C GLY A 29 -12.36 -20.93 -2.81
N SER A 30 -12.47 -20.30 -1.64
CA SER A 30 -13.77 -19.93 -1.03
C SER A 30 -14.38 -18.66 -1.63
N GLY A 31 -13.69 -17.95 -2.53
CA GLY A 31 -14.14 -16.64 -3.03
C GLY A 31 -15.39 -16.65 -3.90
N MET A 32 -15.95 -17.82 -4.19
CA MET A 32 -17.24 -18.03 -4.87
C MET A 32 -18.11 -19.05 -4.13
N GLY A 33 -17.89 -19.26 -2.85
CA GLY A 33 -18.70 -20.17 -2.03
C GLY A 33 -20.18 -19.78 -2.02
N CYS A 34 -20.47 -18.49 -1.96
CA CYS A 34 -21.83 -17.93 -2.04
C CYS A 34 -22.32 -17.71 -3.48
N GLY A 35 -21.60 -18.22 -4.49
CA GLY A 35 -21.91 -17.94 -5.91
C GLY A 35 -21.83 -16.43 -6.17
N ASP A 36 -22.77 -15.92 -6.97
CA ASP A 36 -22.91 -14.49 -7.29
C ASP A 36 -23.76 -13.72 -6.27
N ASN A 37 -24.16 -14.35 -5.15
CA ASN A 37 -25.02 -13.72 -4.15
C ASN A 37 -24.24 -12.69 -3.30
N TRP A 38 -24.72 -11.48 -3.29
CA TRP A 38 -24.17 -10.38 -2.51
C TRP A 38 -25.28 -9.36 -2.17
N PRO A 39 -25.37 -8.80 -0.95
CA PRO A 39 -24.47 -8.98 0.20
C PRO A 39 -24.70 -10.26 1.02
N LYS A 40 -25.88 -10.87 0.95
CA LYS A 40 -26.23 -12.14 1.62
C LYS A 40 -25.65 -13.33 0.86
N CYS A 41 -25.55 -14.47 1.54
CA CYS A 41 -25.11 -15.75 0.98
C CYS A 41 -26.34 -16.66 0.85
N TYR A 42 -26.84 -16.87 -0.37
CA TYR A 42 -28.08 -17.64 -0.62
C TYR A 42 -29.27 -17.18 0.22
N GLY A 43 -29.41 -15.86 0.44
CA GLY A 43 -30.46 -15.28 1.26
C GLY A 43 -30.19 -15.21 2.78
N TYR A 44 -29.15 -15.88 3.27
CA TYR A 44 -28.78 -15.92 4.68
C TYR A 44 -27.65 -14.93 5.02
N TRP A 45 -27.75 -14.34 6.22
CA TRP A 45 -26.63 -13.61 6.79
C TRP A 45 -25.59 -14.53 7.42
N PHE A 46 -26.03 -15.63 8.02
CA PHE A 46 -25.16 -16.64 8.67
C PHE A 46 -25.30 -17.97 7.92
N PRO A 47 -24.30 -18.39 7.14
CA PRO A 47 -24.32 -19.67 6.42
C PRO A 47 -24.15 -20.83 7.40
N PRO A 48 -24.57 -22.05 7.03
CA PRO A 48 -24.38 -23.23 7.84
C PRO A 48 -22.87 -23.53 8.01
N PHE A 49 -22.46 -23.83 9.25
CA PHE A 49 -21.05 -24.12 9.58
C PHE A 49 -20.50 -25.40 8.94
N SER A 50 -21.34 -26.25 8.40
CA SER A 50 -20.93 -27.44 7.65
C SER A 50 -20.26 -27.12 6.30
N ARG A 51 -20.45 -25.91 5.78
CA ARG A 51 -19.91 -25.42 4.50
C ARG A 51 -18.82 -24.38 4.77
N MET A 52 -17.57 -24.84 4.94
CA MET A 52 -16.42 -23.97 5.27
C MET A 52 -16.13 -22.94 4.19
N ASP A 53 -16.38 -23.23 2.92
CA ASP A 53 -16.26 -22.29 1.82
C ASP A 53 -17.18 -21.06 2.02
N LEU A 54 -18.43 -21.29 2.43
CA LEU A 54 -19.37 -20.20 2.75
C LEU A 54 -18.93 -19.42 3.99
N VAL A 55 -18.51 -20.14 5.04
CA VAL A 55 -18.05 -19.53 6.30
C VAL A 55 -16.87 -18.61 6.04
N VAL A 56 -15.87 -19.04 5.29
CA VAL A 56 -14.68 -18.26 4.98
C VAL A 56 -15.04 -17.01 4.15
N GLU A 57 -15.87 -17.14 3.13
CA GLU A 57 -16.29 -15.99 2.33
C GLU A 57 -17.11 -14.97 3.14
N VAL A 58 -18.10 -15.44 3.90
CA VAL A 58 -18.95 -14.55 4.71
C VAL A 58 -18.16 -13.89 5.84
N SER A 59 -17.20 -14.61 6.46
CA SER A 59 -16.30 -14.02 7.46
C SER A 59 -15.48 -12.86 6.89
N HIS A 60 -15.05 -12.96 5.62
CA HIS A 60 -14.37 -11.84 4.94
C HIS A 60 -15.29 -10.63 4.79
N ARG A 61 -16.56 -10.84 4.44
CA ARG A 61 -17.56 -9.75 4.34
C ARG A 61 -17.82 -9.09 5.70
N TYR A 62 -17.85 -9.86 6.80
CA TYR A 62 -17.97 -9.30 8.15
C TYR A 62 -16.72 -8.53 8.58
N LEU A 63 -15.52 -9.02 8.27
CA LEU A 63 -14.28 -8.28 8.51
C LEU A 63 -14.24 -6.97 7.71
N ALA A 64 -14.77 -6.95 6.48
CA ALA A 64 -14.94 -5.72 5.71
C ALA A 64 -15.87 -4.72 6.41
N SER A 65 -16.99 -5.20 6.98
CA SER A 65 -17.93 -4.36 7.74
C SER A 65 -17.29 -3.79 9.01
N ILE A 66 -16.51 -4.61 9.74
CA ILE A 66 -15.72 -4.16 10.89
C ILE A 66 -14.72 -3.07 10.48
N LEU A 67 -14.05 -3.24 9.35
CA LEU A 67 -13.11 -2.25 8.83
C LEU A 67 -13.82 -0.93 8.48
N VAL A 68 -14.98 -0.98 7.84
CA VAL A 68 -15.80 0.22 7.54
C VAL A 68 -16.18 0.93 8.84
N ILE A 69 -16.65 0.21 9.86
CA ILE A 69 -17.00 0.77 11.17
C ILE A 69 -15.78 1.40 11.85
N ALA A 70 -14.61 0.73 11.82
CA ALA A 70 -13.40 1.25 12.40
C ALA A 70 -12.93 2.56 11.72
N VAL A 71 -12.99 2.61 10.38
CA VAL A 71 -12.64 3.80 9.60
C VAL A 71 -13.67 4.92 9.83
N ALA A 72 -14.97 4.63 9.86
CA ALA A 72 -16.02 5.61 10.16
C ALA A 72 -15.86 6.18 11.57
N SER A 73 -15.56 5.34 12.56
CA SER A 73 -15.27 5.76 13.93
C SER A 73 -14.04 6.67 14.01
N MET A 74 -12.97 6.34 13.25
CA MET A 74 -11.78 7.17 13.13
C MET A 74 -12.12 8.55 12.53
N VAL A 75 -12.96 8.62 11.49
CA VAL A 75 -13.43 9.87 10.89
C VAL A 75 -14.24 10.68 11.91
N LEU A 76 -15.20 10.06 12.59
CA LEU A 76 -16.05 10.72 13.59
C LEU A 76 -15.21 11.36 14.70
N VAL A 77 -14.24 10.62 15.24
CA VAL A 77 -13.35 11.14 16.29
C VAL A 77 -12.44 12.23 15.74
N ALA A 78 -11.87 12.07 14.55
CA ALA A 78 -11.09 13.13 13.93
C ALA A 78 -11.93 14.39 13.67
N PHE A 79 -13.19 14.25 13.28
CA PHE A 79 -14.10 15.38 13.08
C PHE A 79 -14.42 16.11 14.39
N ARG A 80 -14.69 15.37 15.49
CA ARG A 80 -14.91 15.97 16.83
C ARG A 80 -13.71 16.75 17.33
N HIS A 81 -12.50 16.30 16.99
CA HIS A 81 -11.24 16.94 17.38
C HIS A 81 -10.64 17.85 16.31
N ARG A 82 -11.41 18.28 15.30
CA ARG A 82 -10.90 19.05 14.15
C ARG A 82 -10.26 20.40 14.49
N ALA A 83 -10.60 20.96 15.64
CA ALA A 83 -9.99 22.18 16.15
C ALA A 83 -8.57 21.96 16.74
N GLU A 84 -8.21 20.72 17.06
CA GLU A 84 -6.88 20.43 17.59
C GLU A 84 -5.80 20.56 16.52
N PRO A 85 -4.60 21.10 16.86
CA PRO A 85 -3.46 21.15 15.94
C PRO A 85 -3.11 19.77 15.37
N GLY A 86 -2.96 19.69 14.02
CA GLY A 86 -2.61 18.45 13.32
C GLY A 86 -3.79 17.51 13.05
N VAL A 87 -5.01 17.80 13.52
CA VAL A 87 -6.23 17.04 13.18
C VAL A 87 -6.97 17.70 12.02
N GLY A 88 -7.30 18.97 12.14
CA GLY A 88 -7.94 19.74 11.07
C GLY A 88 -6.94 20.33 10.06
N GLY A 89 -7.49 21.05 9.06
CA GLY A 89 -6.70 21.74 8.04
C GLY A 89 -6.17 20.84 6.91
N ARG A 90 -5.43 21.45 5.96
CA ARG A 90 -4.97 20.78 4.73
C ARG A 90 -4.01 19.60 4.96
N GLY A 91 -3.22 19.62 6.02
CA GLY A 91 -2.26 18.58 6.38
C GLY A 91 -2.72 17.67 7.51
N GLY A 92 -3.94 17.85 8.03
CA GLY A 92 -4.45 17.18 9.21
C GLY A 92 -4.90 15.74 9.01
N ALA A 93 -5.07 15.04 10.13
CA ALA A 93 -5.50 13.64 10.15
C ALA A 93 -6.94 13.45 9.62
N LEU A 94 -7.84 14.43 9.82
CA LEU A 94 -9.23 14.38 9.34
C LEU A 94 -9.30 14.20 7.82
N ARG A 95 -8.49 14.92 7.06
CA ARG A 95 -8.53 14.85 5.59
C ARG A 95 -8.11 13.47 5.07
N SER A 96 -7.09 12.86 5.67
CA SER A 96 -6.67 11.50 5.31
C SER A 96 -7.66 10.44 5.79
N SER A 97 -8.32 10.64 6.93
CA SER A 97 -9.37 9.72 7.40
C SER A 97 -10.62 9.75 6.50
N LEU A 98 -11.02 10.91 6.00
CA LEU A 98 -12.08 11.03 4.98
C LEU A 98 -11.70 10.33 3.68
N GLY A 99 -10.44 10.48 3.23
CA GLY A 99 -9.93 9.73 2.08
C GLY A 99 -9.96 8.22 2.31
N ALA A 100 -9.61 7.75 3.52
CA ALA A 100 -9.71 6.34 3.90
C ALA A 100 -11.17 5.84 3.87
N LEU A 101 -12.12 6.65 4.33
CA LEU A 101 -13.55 6.29 4.29
C LEU A 101 -14.04 6.15 2.84
N GLY A 102 -13.75 7.14 1.98
CA GLY A 102 -14.11 7.05 0.57
C GLY A 102 -13.49 5.83 -0.11
N ALA A 103 -12.21 5.55 0.15
CA ALA A 103 -11.53 4.39 -0.42
C ALA A 103 -12.08 3.05 0.09
N VAL A 104 -12.43 2.91 1.38
CA VAL A 104 -12.97 1.66 1.91
C VAL A 104 -14.39 1.39 1.39
N LEU A 105 -15.20 2.43 1.22
CA LEU A 105 -16.52 2.28 0.60
C LEU A 105 -16.40 1.86 -0.88
N LEU A 106 -15.48 2.47 -1.62
CA LEU A 106 -15.18 2.06 -3.00
C LEU A 106 -14.68 0.60 -3.04
N ALA A 107 -13.79 0.21 -2.11
CA ALA A 107 -13.34 -1.17 -2.02
C ALA A 107 -14.49 -2.15 -1.76
N ALA A 108 -15.45 -1.80 -0.90
CA ALA A 108 -16.62 -2.62 -0.62
C ALA A 108 -17.50 -2.81 -1.87
N VAL A 109 -17.74 -1.73 -2.62
CA VAL A 109 -18.48 -1.79 -3.89
C VAL A 109 -17.75 -2.67 -4.90
N LEU A 110 -16.42 -2.45 -5.08
CA LEU A 110 -15.62 -3.29 -5.99
C LEU A 110 -15.59 -4.75 -5.54
N GLY A 111 -15.59 -5.03 -4.22
CA GLY A 111 -15.72 -6.38 -3.69
C GLY A 111 -17.01 -7.06 -4.14
N GLY A 112 -18.16 -6.36 -4.09
CA GLY A 112 -19.42 -6.84 -4.65
C GLY A 112 -19.35 -7.05 -6.17
N VAL A 113 -18.70 -6.14 -6.90
CA VAL A 113 -18.49 -6.26 -8.36
C VAL A 113 -17.64 -7.48 -8.69
N THR A 114 -16.57 -7.77 -7.92
CA THR A 114 -15.76 -8.99 -8.17
C THR A 114 -16.59 -10.25 -8.05
N VAL A 115 -17.47 -10.34 -7.05
CA VAL A 115 -18.39 -11.48 -6.87
C VAL A 115 -19.31 -11.62 -8.09
N LYS A 116 -19.97 -10.53 -8.50
CA LYS A 116 -20.89 -10.53 -9.65
C LYS A 116 -20.20 -10.89 -10.97
N LEU A 117 -18.92 -10.61 -11.10
CA LEU A 117 -18.10 -10.93 -12.28
C LEU A 117 -17.31 -12.24 -12.14
N GLY A 118 -17.72 -13.15 -11.24
CA GLY A 118 -17.07 -14.44 -11.06
C GLY A 118 -15.58 -14.34 -10.70
N ASN A 119 -15.19 -13.31 -9.95
CA ASN A 119 -13.80 -13.01 -9.60
C ASN A 119 -12.88 -12.83 -10.82
N ALA A 120 -13.36 -12.16 -11.88
CA ALA A 120 -12.55 -11.84 -13.04
C ALA A 120 -11.21 -11.22 -12.65
N PRO A 121 -10.08 -11.58 -13.31
CA PRO A 121 -8.74 -11.13 -12.92
C PRO A 121 -8.62 -9.61 -12.78
N TRP A 122 -9.10 -8.85 -13.75
CA TRP A 122 -9.03 -7.39 -13.76
C TRP A 122 -9.85 -6.75 -12.63
N ALA A 123 -11.06 -7.27 -12.34
CA ALA A 123 -11.92 -6.77 -11.28
C ALA A 123 -11.28 -7.01 -9.89
N THR A 124 -10.70 -8.21 -9.69
CA THR A 124 -9.99 -8.56 -8.46
C THR A 124 -8.75 -7.69 -8.27
N VAL A 125 -7.95 -7.46 -9.31
CA VAL A 125 -6.76 -6.57 -9.24
C VAL A 125 -7.17 -5.14 -8.93
N ALA A 126 -8.23 -4.62 -9.56
CA ALA A 126 -8.76 -3.29 -9.26
C ALA A 126 -9.19 -3.16 -7.78
N HIS A 127 -9.93 -4.15 -7.27
CA HIS A 127 -10.32 -4.21 -5.86
C HIS A 127 -9.09 -4.19 -4.92
N TRP A 128 -8.04 -4.95 -5.23
CA TRP A 128 -6.80 -4.97 -4.45
C TRP A 128 -6.05 -3.63 -4.48
N LEU A 129 -5.97 -2.98 -5.63
CA LEU A 129 -5.32 -1.66 -5.72
C LEU A 129 -6.04 -0.60 -4.89
N VAL A 130 -7.38 -0.64 -4.86
CA VAL A 130 -8.15 0.23 -3.97
C VAL A 130 -7.93 -0.15 -2.50
N ALA A 131 -7.83 -1.44 -2.17
CA ALA A 131 -7.49 -1.88 -0.81
C ALA A 131 -6.08 -1.41 -0.37
N MET A 132 -5.09 -1.41 -1.28
CA MET A 132 -3.77 -0.80 -1.00
C MET A 132 -3.88 0.72 -0.77
N THR A 133 -4.79 1.40 -1.45
CA THR A 133 -5.08 2.82 -1.22
C THR A 133 -5.72 3.05 0.15
N VAL A 134 -6.63 2.18 0.60
CA VAL A 134 -7.19 2.21 1.97
C VAL A 134 -6.07 2.16 3.01
N LEU A 135 -5.15 1.19 2.88
CA LEU A 135 -3.98 1.08 3.77
C LEU A 135 -3.14 2.37 3.78
N ALA A 136 -2.84 2.93 2.62
CA ALA A 136 -2.07 4.16 2.48
C ALA A 136 -2.74 5.35 3.18
N MET A 137 -4.06 5.48 3.06
CA MET A 137 -4.82 6.56 3.70
C MET A 137 -4.89 6.39 5.22
N ILE A 138 -5.11 5.16 5.73
CA ILE A 138 -5.10 4.87 7.16
C ILE A 138 -3.69 5.09 7.74
N ALA A 139 -2.62 4.60 7.06
CA ALA A 139 -1.23 4.84 7.46
C ALA A 139 -0.89 6.34 7.50
N THR A 140 -1.37 7.11 6.52
CA THR A 140 -1.23 8.58 6.52
C THR A 140 -1.90 9.19 7.75
N THR A 141 -3.11 8.75 8.09
CA THR A 141 -3.83 9.23 9.28
C THR A 141 -3.07 8.87 10.56
N THR A 142 -2.53 7.65 10.62
CA THR A 142 -1.73 7.15 11.75
C THR A 142 -0.47 8.00 11.96
N ILE A 143 0.26 8.31 10.89
CA ILE A 143 1.46 9.15 10.97
C ILE A 143 1.09 10.59 11.35
N ARG A 144 0.07 11.17 10.75
CA ARG A 144 -0.40 12.54 11.04
C ARG A 144 -0.94 12.70 12.45
N SER A 145 -1.48 11.65 13.05
CA SER A 145 -1.96 11.66 14.44
C SER A 145 -0.85 11.53 15.50
N GLY A 146 0.41 11.56 15.08
CA GLY A 146 1.56 11.62 15.97
C GLY A 146 2.29 10.30 16.22
N THR A 147 1.99 9.25 15.46
CA THR A 147 2.80 8.03 15.44
C THR A 147 4.16 8.32 14.80
N LEU A 148 5.20 7.60 15.19
CA LEU A 148 6.59 7.82 14.72
C LEU A 148 7.19 9.19 15.14
N GLY A 149 6.74 9.75 16.27
CA GLY A 149 7.31 11.00 16.83
C GLY A 149 6.58 12.28 16.40
N GLY A 150 5.47 12.15 15.67
CA GLY A 150 4.61 13.29 15.28
C GLY A 150 5.30 14.30 14.38
N THR A 151 4.85 15.56 14.46
CA THR A 151 5.40 16.66 13.66
C THR A 151 6.86 16.96 14.00
N ALA A 152 7.31 16.73 15.24
CA ALA A 152 8.69 16.94 15.67
C ALA A 152 9.70 16.05 14.90
N ALA A 153 9.32 14.82 14.56
CA ALA A 153 10.17 13.93 13.76
C ALA A 153 10.30 14.39 12.30
N LEU A 154 9.41 15.28 11.86
CA LEU A 154 9.36 15.81 10.48
C LEU A 154 10.10 17.15 10.34
N VAL A 155 10.49 17.80 11.44
CA VAL A 155 11.28 19.04 11.45
C VAL A 155 12.78 18.72 11.35
N GLN A 156 13.15 17.82 10.44
CA GLN A 156 14.53 17.42 10.21
C GLN A 156 14.94 17.78 8.77
N ARG A 157 16.25 17.82 8.52
CA ARG A 157 16.77 18.08 7.18
C ARG A 157 16.44 16.91 6.25
N GLY A 158 16.01 17.24 5.03
CA GLY A 158 15.73 16.26 4.00
C GLY A 158 15.82 16.87 2.61
N SER A 159 15.99 16.02 1.60
CA SER A 159 16.17 16.46 0.22
C SER A 159 15.06 15.96 -0.71
N SER A 160 14.75 16.75 -1.74
CA SER A 160 13.88 16.36 -2.85
C SER A 160 14.42 15.13 -3.61
N ARG A 161 15.74 14.89 -3.58
CA ARG A 161 16.36 13.68 -4.16
C ARG A 161 15.94 12.42 -3.40
N ALA A 162 15.99 12.44 -2.06
CA ALA A 162 15.51 11.34 -1.23
C ALA A 162 14.02 11.08 -1.43
N ALA A 163 13.22 12.14 -1.50
CA ALA A 163 11.79 12.03 -1.77
C ALA A 163 11.50 11.39 -3.14
N ARG A 164 12.18 11.82 -4.22
CA ARG A 164 12.02 11.22 -5.56
C ARG A 164 12.39 9.73 -5.56
N ALA A 165 13.54 9.36 -4.99
CA ALA A 165 13.95 7.97 -4.90
C ALA A 165 12.94 7.12 -4.12
N ALA A 166 12.37 7.65 -3.04
CA ALA A 166 11.32 6.98 -2.26
C ALA A 166 10.00 6.84 -3.04
N TYR A 167 9.61 7.83 -3.85
CA TYR A 167 8.44 7.71 -4.75
C TYR A 167 8.64 6.63 -5.81
N VAL A 168 9.84 6.50 -6.38
CA VAL A 168 10.14 5.40 -7.31
C VAL A 168 10.01 4.05 -6.62
N ALA A 169 10.50 3.91 -5.38
CA ALA A 169 10.30 2.67 -4.60
C ALA A 169 8.81 2.35 -4.39
N ALA A 170 7.99 3.34 -4.04
CA ALA A 170 6.55 3.14 -3.85
C ALA A 170 5.84 2.80 -5.18
N ALA A 171 6.24 3.42 -6.30
CA ALA A 171 5.72 3.12 -7.63
C ALA A 171 6.07 1.68 -8.06
N LEU A 172 7.32 1.25 -7.88
CA LEU A 172 7.72 -0.13 -8.15
C LEU A 172 6.99 -1.13 -7.27
N ALA A 173 6.78 -0.79 -5.98
CA ALA A 173 6.05 -1.65 -5.04
C ALA A 173 4.59 -1.84 -5.47
N ILE A 174 3.86 -0.78 -5.83
CA ILE A 174 2.45 -0.90 -6.23
C ILE A 174 2.31 -1.63 -7.58
N LEU A 175 3.24 -1.43 -8.52
CA LEU A 175 3.29 -2.17 -9.78
C LEU A 175 3.56 -3.66 -9.54
N ALA A 176 4.50 -3.99 -8.63
CA ALA A 176 4.77 -5.37 -8.26
C ALA A 176 3.55 -6.03 -7.60
N VAL A 177 2.82 -5.31 -6.74
CA VAL A 177 1.56 -5.80 -6.14
C VAL A 177 0.50 -6.03 -7.23
N ALA A 178 0.32 -5.10 -8.17
CA ALA A 178 -0.65 -5.24 -9.27
C ALA A 178 -0.34 -6.46 -10.13
N LEU A 179 0.92 -6.63 -10.55
CA LEU A 179 1.36 -7.79 -11.34
C LEU A 179 1.34 -9.08 -10.54
N GLY A 180 1.64 -9.04 -9.23
CA GLY A 180 1.48 -10.17 -8.33
C GLY A 180 0.02 -10.62 -8.24
N GLY A 181 -0.90 -9.66 -8.16
CA GLY A 181 -2.34 -9.91 -8.25
C GLY A 181 -2.75 -10.55 -9.56
N LEU A 182 -2.24 -10.04 -10.69
CA LEU A 182 -2.48 -10.62 -12.00
C LEU A 182 -1.89 -12.03 -12.09
N THR A 183 -0.65 -12.24 -11.62
CA THR A 183 0.00 -13.56 -11.54
C THR A 183 -0.85 -14.55 -10.75
N ALA A 184 -1.47 -14.11 -9.66
CA ALA A 184 -2.29 -14.97 -8.80
C ALA A 184 -3.66 -15.30 -9.40
N LYS A 185 -4.17 -14.50 -10.34
CA LYS A 185 -5.53 -14.64 -10.90
C LYS A 185 -5.54 -15.07 -12.37
N PHE A 186 -4.49 -14.79 -13.14
CA PHE A 186 -4.43 -15.20 -14.52
C PHE A 186 -4.15 -16.71 -14.62
N PRO A 187 -4.92 -17.47 -15.45
CA PRO A 187 -4.78 -18.92 -15.53
C PRO A 187 -3.34 -19.37 -15.81
N GLY A 188 -2.80 -20.24 -14.98
CA GLY A 188 -1.44 -20.78 -15.12
C GLY A 188 -0.28 -19.84 -14.74
N ALA A 189 -0.51 -18.53 -14.56
CA ALA A 189 0.59 -17.60 -14.33
C ALA A 189 1.31 -17.84 -13.00
N ALA A 190 0.61 -18.30 -11.96
CA ALA A 190 1.23 -18.62 -10.67
C ALA A 190 2.25 -19.77 -10.74
N VAL A 191 2.11 -20.66 -11.73
CA VAL A 191 2.98 -21.82 -11.95
C VAL A 191 3.77 -21.76 -13.26
N GLY A 192 3.80 -20.60 -13.90
CA GLY A 192 4.49 -20.39 -15.17
C GLY A 192 6.01 -20.59 -15.12
N CYS A 193 6.62 -20.34 -13.94
CA CYS A 193 8.05 -20.57 -13.70
C CYS A 193 8.21 -21.55 -12.54
N THR A 194 8.89 -22.65 -12.76
CA THR A 194 9.08 -23.75 -11.80
C THR A 194 10.37 -23.65 -10.98
N THR A 195 11.29 -22.78 -11.36
CA THR A 195 12.60 -22.64 -10.70
C THR A 195 12.87 -21.21 -10.19
N VAL A 196 13.84 -21.08 -9.31
CA VAL A 196 14.41 -19.82 -8.79
C VAL A 196 15.93 -19.92 -8.79
N PRO A 197 16.67 -18.81 -9.00
CA PRO A 197 16.20 -17.43 -9.26
C PRO A 197 15.65 -17.24 -10.68
N LEU A 198 16.16 -17.98 -11.64
CA LEU A 198 15.72 -17.89 -13.04
C LEU A 198 14.41 -18.65 -13.27
N CYS A 199 13.72 -18.28 -14.32
CA CYS A 199 12.49 -18.95 -14.71
C CYS A 199 12.81 -20.22 -15.52
N GLY A 200 12.58 -21.40 -14.95
CA GLY A 200 12.39 -22.61 -15.73
C GLY A 200 10.94 -22.59 -16.23
N PRO A 201 10.70 -22.38 -17.54
CA PRO A 201 9.35 -22.26 -18.06
C PRO A 201 8.58 -23.56 -17.91
N ASN A 202 7.34 -23.48 -17.50
CA ASN A 202 6.44 -24.63 -17.43
C ASN A 202 5.81 -24.87 -18.81
N PRO A 203 6.10 -26.02 -19.48
CA PRO A 203 5.60 -26.30 -20.81
C PRO A 203 4.08 -26.53 -20.87
N SER A 204 3.44 -26.76 -19.71
CA SER A 204 2.00 -27.02 -19.62
C SER A 204 1.15 -25.74 -19.55
N VAL A 205 1.76 -24.54 -19.57
CA VAL A 205 1.02 -23.27 -19.52
C VAL A 205 1.30 -22.43 -20.76
N VAL A 206 0.34 -21.57 -21.09
CA VAL A 206 0.47 -20.67 -22.26
C VAL A 206 1.59 -19.63 -22.04
N PRO A 207 2.29 -19.20 -23.11
CA PRO A 207 3.41 -18.25 -23.03
C PRO A 207 3.08 -16.95 -22.28
N SER A 208 1.87 -16.42 -22.42
CA SER A 208 1.41 -15.21 -21.73
C SER A 208 1.47 -15.35 -20.20
N SER A 209 1.16 -16.53 -19.65
CA SER A 209 1.25 -16.83 -18.23
C SER A 209 2.70 -16.79 -17.72
N ILE A 210 3.64 -17.29 -18.53
CA ILE A 210 5.07 -17.24 -18.22
C ILE A 210 5.57 -15.80 -18.24
N HIS A 211 5.19 -15.01 -19.25
CA HIS A 211 5.56 -13.60 -19.35
C HIS A 211 5.04 -12.75 -18.19
N ILE A 212 3.80 -12.96 -17.75
CA ILE A 212 3.24 -12.28 -16.57
C ILE A 212 4.11 -12.56 -15.34
N GLN A 213 4.48 -13.82 -15.11
CA GLN A 213 5.29 -14.20 -13.96
C GLN A 213 6.72 -13.68 -14.05
N ILE A 214 7.36 -13.72 -15.23
CA ILE A 214 8.70 -13.16 -15.45
C ILE A 214 8.68 -11.65 -15.17
N THR A 215 7.69 -10.92 -15.69
CA THR A 215 7.57 -9.47 -15.49
C THR A 215 7.39 -9.13 -14.01
N HIS A 216 6.57 -9.90 -13.27
CA HIS A 216 6.42 -9.74 -11.82
C HIS A 216 7.75 -9.95 -11.07
N ARG A 217 8.50 -11.01 -11.40
CA ARG A 217 9.82 -11.29 -10.80
C ARG A 217 10.83 -10.19 -11.12
N THR A 218 10.86 -9.71 -12.36
CA THR A 218 11.75 -8.62 -12.79
C THR A 218 11.48 -7.35 -11.98
N LEU A 219 10.21 -6.97 -11.78
CA LEU A 219 9.87 -5.83 -10.94
C LEU A 219 10.28 -6.03 -9.48
N ALA A 220 10.14 -7.24 -8.93
CA ALA A 220 10.57 -7.52 -7.57
C ALA A 220 12.10 -7.34 -7.41
N VAL A 221 12.88 -7.82 -8.38
CA VAL A 221 14.34 -7.63 -8.40
C VAL A 221 14.71 -6.16 -8.57
N LEU A 222 14.06 -5.44 -9.49
CA LEU A 222 14.28 -4.00 -9.69
C LEU A 222 13.96 -3.20 -8.40
N LEU A 223 12.89 -3.53 -7.71
CA LEU A 223 12.57 -2.92 -6.42
C LEU A 223 13.66 -3.19 -5.38
N ALA A 224 14.14 -4.43 -5.28
CA ALA A 224 15.20 -4.80 -4.34
C ALA A 224 16.50 -4.01 -4.62
N LEU A 225 16.96 -3.99 -5.86
CA LEU A 225 18.16 -3.24 -6.28
C LEU A 225 17.99 -1.74 -6.06
N HIS A 226 16.81 -1.19 -6.37
CA HIS A 226 16.51 0.22 -6.14
C HIS A 226 16.58 0.57 -4.65
N LEU A 227 15.98 -0.25 -3.77
CA LEU A 227 16.02 -0.04 -2.32
C LEU A 227 17.43 -0.16 -1.75
N VAL A 228 18.26 -1.06 -2.26
CA VAL A 228 19.70 -1.09 -1.91
C VAL A 228 20.34 0.25 -2.25
N GLY A 229 20.11 0.77 -3.46
CA GLY A 229 20.63 2.09 -3.89
C GLY A 229 20.11 3.23 -2.99
N VAL A 230 18.82 3.22 -2.62
CA VAL A 230 18.23 4.22 -1.70
C VAL A 230 18.91 4.17 -0.33
N VAL A 231 19.07 2.99 0.25
CA VAL A 231 19.73 2.82 1.56
C VAL A 231 21.18 3.30 1.48
N MET A 232 21.94 2.92 0.45
CA MET A 232 23.33 3.36 0.27
C MET A 232 23.43 4.88 0.13
N MET A 233 22.56 5.49 -0.66
CA MET A 233 22.47 6.93 -0.83
C MET A 233 22.19 7.64 0.51
N LEU A 234 21.18 7.19 1.26
CA LEU A 234 20.81 7.77 2.56
C LEU A 234 21.90 7.58 3.61
N ARG A 235 22.60 6.44 3.63
CA ARG A 235 23.76 6.23 4.51
C ARG A 235 24.90 7.20 4.24
N LYS A 236 25.23 7.42 2.97
CA LYS A 236 26.27 8.41 2.59
C LYS A 236 25.89 9.84 2.98
N ARG A 237 24.59 10.14 3.04
CA ARG A 237 24.03 11.46 3.34
C ARG A 237 23.43 11.57 4.74
N ARG A 238 23.80 10.69 5.65
CA ARG A 238 23.21 10.62 7.01
C ARG A 238 23.31 11.91 7.85
N SER A 239 24.23 12.80 7.53
CA SER A 239 24.37 14.12 8.18
C SER A 239 23.37 15.16 7.67
N THR A 240 22.79 14.96 6.48
CA THR A 240 21.87 15.89 5.81
C THR A 240 20.47 15.32 5.62
N GLU A 241 20.26 14.05 5.89
CA GLU A 241 18.97 13.36 5.75
C GLU A 241 18.43 12.90 7.11
N ALA A 242 17.11 12.99 7.28
CA ALA A 242 16.47 12.60 8.54
C ALA A 242 16.67 11.11 8.87
N PRO A 243 17.07 10.75 10.10
CA PRO A 243 17.25 9.34 10.51
C PRO A 243 15.99 8.49 10.31
N ILE A 244 14.79 9.07 10.45
CA ILE A 244 13.53 8.36 10.25
C ILE A 244 13.37 7.86 8.80
N VAL A 245 13.85 8.62 7.80
CA VAL A 245 13.81 8.23 6.38
C VAL A 245 14.76 7.06 6.13
N LEU A 246 15.97 7.09 6.70
CA LEU A 246 16.92 5.99 6.60
C LEU A 246 16.37 4.72 7.27
N ARG A 247 15.74 4.84 8.46
CA ARG A 247 15.09 3.69 9.13
C ARG A 247 13.97 3.10 8.28
N ALA A 248 13.11 3.94 7.69
CA ALA A 248 12.04 3.49 6.81
C ALA A 248 12.59 2.77 5.57
N ALA A 249 13.70 3.25 4.99
CA ALA A 249 14.36 2.59 3.86
C ALA A 249 14.93 1.21 4.24
N TRP A 250 15.53 1.07 5.42
CA TRP A 250 15.99 -0.23 5.93
C TRP A 250 14.83 -1.20 6.15
N ILE A 251 13.71 -0.74 6.70
CA ILE A 251 12.52 -1.58 6.91
C ILE A 251 11.98 -2.04 5.55
N ALA A 252 11.87 -1.15 4.56
CA ALA A 252 11.41 -1.50 3.22
C ALA A 252 12.34 -2.53 2.56
N LEU A 253 13.66 -2.35 2.67
CA LEU A 253 14.64 -3.31 2.13
C LEU A 253 14.55 -4.66 2.84
N ALA A 254 14.44 -4.69 4.16
CA ALA A 254 14.27 -5.93 4.93
C ALA A 254 13.01 -6.69 4.54
N MET A 255 11.89 -5.96 4.32
CA MET A 255 10.63 -6.57 3.85
C MET A 255 10.77 -7.19 2.46
N VAL A 256 11.50 -6.53 1.54
CA VAL A 256 11.74 -7.10 0.20
C VAL A 256 12.64 -8.33 0.27
N ILE A 257 13.69 -8.31 1.09
CA ILE A 257 14.56 -9.50 1.29
C ILE A 257 13.75 -10.66 1.86
N LEU A 258 12.93 -10.42 2.87
CA LEU A 258 12.02 -11.43 3.43
C LEU A 258 11.07 -11.99 2.36
N GLN A 259 10.49 -11.10 1.53
CA GLN A 259 9.59 -11.49 0.44
C GLN A 259 10.28 -12.39 -0.60
N LEU A 260 11.52 -12.07 -0.98
CA LEU A 260 12.27 -12.91 -1.91
C LEU A 260 12.53 -14.29 -1.32
N GLY A 261 12.83 -14.39 -0.02
CA GLY A 261 12.97 -15.66 0.68
C GLY A 261 11.66 -16.45 0.71
N VAL A 262 10.54 -15.80 1.07
CA VAL A 262 9.20 -16.42 1.09
C VAL A 262 8.77 -16.85 -0.32
N ALA A 263 9.04 -16.03 -1.35
CA ALA A 263 8.72 -16.36 -2.74
C ALA A 263 9.53 -17.58 -3.22
N SER A 264 10.81 -17.64 -2.87
CA SER A 264 11.66 -18.80 -3.20
C SER A 264 11.17 -20.08 -2.50
N ALA A 265 10.86 -19.99 -1.21
CA ALA A 265 10.28 -21.10 -0.46
C ALA A 265 8.93 -21.55 -1.04
N MET A 266 8.08 -20.59 -1.45
CA MET A 266 6.79 -20.88 -2.08
C MET A 266 6.95 -21.74 -3.34
N ILE A 267 7.92 -21.44 -4.18
CA ILE A 267 8.16 -22.19 -5.43
C ILE A 267 8.80 -23.54 -5.12
N LEU A 268 9.88 -23.56 -4.33
CA LEU A 268 10.63 -24.78 -4.02
C LEU A 268 9.80 -25.80 -3.20
N LEU A 269 8.83 -25.34 -2.43
CA LEU A 269 7.93 -26.19 -1.63
C LEU A 269 6.55 -26.36 -2.29
N HIS A 270 6.52 -26.31 -3.64
CA HIS A 270 5.36 -26.65 -4.46
C HIS A 270 4.08 -25.87 -4.12
N MET A 271 4.18 -24.55 -3.94
CA MET A 271 3.04 -23.63 -3.80
C MET A 271 2.10 -23.95 -2.64
N ARG A 272 2.60 -24.51 -1.52
CA ARG A 272 1.77 -24.83 -0.35
C ARG A 272 1.00 -23.59 0.13
N PRO A 273 -0.25 -23.73 0.58
CA PRO A 273 -1.11 -22.59 0.97
C PRO A 273 -0.48 -21.64 1.99
N VAL A 274 0.28 -22.15 2.96
CA VAL A 274 0.94 -21.34 3.98
C VAL A 274 1.95 -20.37 3.39
N TYR A 275 2.77 -20.79 2.42
CA TYR A 275 3.74 -19.90 1.77
C TYR A 275 3.08 -18.91 0.83
N ARG A 276 1.97 -19.28 0.19
CA ARG A 276 1.15 -18.36 -0.60
C ARG A 276 0.55 -17.26 0.28
N SER A 277 0.03 -17.62 1.46
CA SER A 277 -0.50 -16.65 2.43
C SER A 277 0.60 -15.74 3.01
N LEU A 278 1.77 -16.30 3.34
CA LEU A 278 2.92 -15.51 3.79
C LEU A 278 3.43 -14.56 2.70
N HIS A 279 3.47 -15.01 1.44
CA HIS A 279 3.86 -14.17 0.30
C HIS A 279 2.93 -12.97 0.13
N GLU A 280 1.62 -13.14 0.32
CA GLU A 280 0.68 -12.01 0.26
C GLU A 280 0.79 -11.10 1.49
N ALA A 281 0.93 -11.67 2.69
CA ALA A 281 1.11 -10.88 3.91
C ALA A 281 2.38 -10.02 3.87
N THR A 282 3.50 -10.59 3.43
CA THR A 282 4.76 -9.83 3.27
C THR A 282 4.67 -8.83 2.12
N GLY A 283 3.93 -9.11 1.06
CA GLY A 283 3.62 -8.16 -0.01
C GLY A 283 2.87 -6.91 0.46
N ILE A 284 1.90 -7.08 1.38
CA ILE A 284 1.22 -5.97 2.06
C ILE A 284 2.24 -5.15 2.87
N GLY A 285 3.15 -5.80 3.58
CA GLY A 285 4.22 -5.16 4.34
C GLY A 285 5.20 -4.37 3.46
N ILE A 286 5.54 -4.87 2.27
CA ILE A 286 6.36 -4.14 1.29
C ILE A 286 5.65 -2.87 0.85
N TRP A 287 4.38 -2.98 0.44
CA TRP A 287 3.62 -1.79 0.03
C TRP A 287 3.59 -0.75 1.14
N LEU A 288 3.21 -1.16 2.36
CA LEU A 288 3.08 -0.24 3.49
C LEU A 288 4.42 0.42 3.86
N SER A 289 5.52 -0.32 3.84
CA SER A 289 6.86 0.21 4.16
C SER A 289 7.40 1.15 3.07
N CYS A 290 7.23 0.82 1.78
CA CYS A 290 7.60 1.70 0.66
C CYS A 290 6.73 2.96 0.63
N PHE A 291 5.43 2.85 0.89
CA PHE A 291 4.54 4.00 1.02
C PHE A 291 4.96 4.89 2.19
N ALA A 292 5.22 4.32 3.38
CA ALA A 292 5.68 5.08 4.54
C ALA A 292 7.00 5.78 4.27
N LEU A 293 7.96 5.12 3.61
CA LEU A 293 9.22 5.72 3.17
C LEU A 293 8.97 6.94 2.26
N ALA A 294 8.14 6.80 1.23
CA ALA A 294 7.81 7.88 0.31
C ALA A 294 7.10 9.05 1.03
N TYR A 295 6.15 8.72 1.88
CA TYR A 295 5.41 9.72 2.66
C TYR A 295 6.33 10.51 3.61
N LEU A 296 7.18 9.82 4.39
CA LEU A 296 8.10 10.45 5.33
C LEU A 296 9.16 11.29 4.60
N ALA A 297 9.80 10.75 3.55
CA ALA A 297 10.80 11.46 2.77
C ALA A 297 10.22 12.74 2.15
N SER A 298 9.00 12.69 1.60
CA SER A 298 8.35 13.85 1.01
C SER A 298 7.98 14.92 2.05
N ARG A 299 7.56 14.51 3.25
CA ARG A 299 7.21 15.45 4.33
C ARG A 299 8.45 16.16 4.86
N VAL A 300 9.54 15.42 5.08
CA VAL A 300 10.80 15.97 5.55
C VAL A 300 11.42 16.91 4.52
N ALA A 301 11.40 16.56 3.22
CA ALA A 301 11.90 17.41 2.16
C ALA A 301 11.14 18.76 2.10
N ARG A 302 9.81 18.72 2.11
CA ARG A 302 8.97 19.94 2.11
C ARG A 302 9.21 20.83 3.34
N ALA A 303 9.35 20.24 4.52
CA ALA A 303 9.63 21.00 5.74
C ALA A 303 11.00 21.69 5.67
N SER A 304 12.01 21.02 5.11
CA SER A 304 13.34 21.58 4.88
C SER A 304 13.32 22.74 3.88
N GLU A 305 12.60 22.61 2.75
CA GLU A 305 12.44 23.67 1.76
C GLU A 305 11.75 24.91 2.34
N THR A 306 10.69 24.70 3.15
CA THR A 306 9.97 25.81 3.81
C THR A 306 10.87 26.53 4.82
N ALA A 307 11.68 25.82 5.60
CA ALA A 307 12.61 26.40 6.56
C ALA A 307 13.71 27.24 5.87
N VAL A 308 14.25 26.75 4.75
CA VAL A 308 15.24 27.49 3.94
C VAL A 308 14.63 28.77 3.36
N ALA A 309 13.43 28.68 2.78
CA ALA A 309 12.72 29.84 2.22
C ALA A 309 12.45 30.92 3.29
N ALA A 310 12.00 30.52 4.49
CA ALA A 310 11.79 31.42 5.62
C ALA A 310 13.09 32.11 6.06
N THR A 311 14.22 31.39 6.10
CA THR A 311 15.54 31.95 6.47
C THR A 311 16.04 32.94 5.44
N VAL A 312 15.85 32.67 4.15
CA VAL A 312 16.21 33.59 3.06
C VAL A 312 15.37 34.88 3.12
N ALA A 313 14.07 34.75 3.31
CA ALA A 313 13.16 35.90 3.46
C ALA A 313 13.54 36.79 4.68
N ALA A 314 13.88 36.16 5.83
CA ALA A 314 14.27 36.87 7.03
C ALA A 314 15.61 37.65 6.88
N ARG A 315 16.49 37.24 5.95
CA ARG A 315 17.78 37.89 5.69
C ARG A 315 17.71 38.99 4.62
N GLY A 316 16.53 39.38 4.17
CA GLY A 316 16.33 40.46 3.18
C GLY A 316 16.84 40.13 1.78
N GLY A 317 17.05 38.89 1.44
CA GLY A 317 17.44 38.47 0.09
C GLY A 317 16.29 38.61 -0.92
N PRO A 318 16.59 38.90 -2.22
CA PRO A 318 15.57 38.99 -3.24
C PRO A 318 14.82 37.65 -3.36
N VAL A 319 13.49 37.74 -3.27
CA VAL A 319 12.61 36.62 -3.62
C VAL A 319 12.87 36.29 -5.10
N PRO A 320 13.19 35.05 -5.48
CA PRO A 320 13.31 34.68 -6.88
C PRO A 320 11.94 34.91 -7.54
N VAL A 321 11.79 36.01 -8.27
CA VAL A 321 10.62 36.23 -9.12
C VAL A 321 10.68 35.17 -10.20
N GLN A 322 9.75 34.22 -10.18
CA GLN A 322 9.49 33.36 -11.34
C GLN A 322 9.18 34.28 -12.50
N ARG A 323 10.13 34.45 -13.45
CA ARG A 323 9.87 35.09 -14.72
C ARG A 323 8.73 34.31 -15.39
N ALA A 324 7.56 34.93 -15.43
CA ALA A 324 6.53 34.56 -16.38
C ALA A 324 7.16 34.59 -17.77
N ALA A 325 7.12 33.45 -18.45
CA ALA A 325 7.53 33.38 -19.84
C ALA A 325 6.63 34.32 -20.65
N THR A 326 7.15 35.46 -21.02
CA THR A 326 6.56 36.32 -22.03
C THR A 326 6.72 35.60 -23.37
N THR A 327 5.64 35.07 -23.91
CA THR A 327 5.52 34.70 -25.32
C THR A 327 5.74 35.95 -26.17
N PRO A 328 6.63 35.91 -27.18
CA PRO A 328 6.73 36.99 -28.12
C PRO A 328 5.48 36.98 -29.01
N VAL A 329 4.77 38.10 -29.02
CA VAL A 329 3.78 38.42 -30.04
C VAL A 329 4.56 38.69 -31.32
N THR A 330 4.41 37.83 -32.32
CA THR A 330 4.82 38.12 -33.70
C THR A 330 3.71 38.90 -34.37
N ASP A 331 3.94 40.22 -34.58
CA ASP A 331 3.22 41.02 -35.55
C ASP A 331 3.73 40.65 -36.96
N SER A 332 2.82 40.25 -37.81
CA SER A 332 2.68 40.55 -39.26
C SER A 332 1.63 39.68 -39.89
#